data_c1b9a0e7c1dde1632f0989b9164c42ce
#
_entry.id   c1b9a0e7c1dde1632f0989b9164c42ce
#
_cell.length_a   1.000
_cell.length_b   1.000
_cell.length_c   1.000
_cell.angle_alpha   90.00
_cell.angle_beta   90.00
_cell.angle_gamma   90.00
#
_symmetry.space_group_name_H-M   'P 1'
#
loop_
_entity.id
_entity.type
_entity.pdbx_description
1 polymer ?
#
loop_
_entity_poly.entity_id
_entity_poly.type
_entity_poly.pdbx_seq_one_letter_code
_entity_poly.pdbx_strand_id
1 'polypeptide(L)'
;MSLVDDPFAALEEVSEVDGVDNAVEDVVTELLKESEPAATGDIPSGGVFVFDLETIPDESRFPRPVRVEKVKRPSIACELSKIVTQTVPQVKSWIPKLSEEQLNQLADLENGLKKPRTGVLDAIEEQKRIDDADDFEAAMAEWKKLSFNPFGCRIVALGIRSAKHHVTMLAKNDDEERELLRVLWKHIARFKTRCGYNITGFDDAVLVMRSMLLGVESSQLISRKKFGDRASIDLMTVLFPSGQAQKLKEVCRMLGIVPPVGYEMSGDKVFDYVEAGRWQEVADYVESDAVIEFELYQRLSDYVLF
;
A
#
# COMPACT_ATOMS: atom_id res chain seq x y z
N MET A 1 -44.87 2.14 -31.51
CA MET A 1 -43.43 2.08 -31.80
C MET A 1 -42.84 3.32 -31.18
N SER A 2 -42.36 3.22 -29.98
CA SER A 2 -41.79 4.30 -29.19
C SER A 2 -40.25 4.26 -29.34
N LEU A 3 -39.73 5.41 -29.70
CA LEU A 3 -38.29 5.67 -29.76
C LEU A 3 -37.71 5.55 -28.33
N VAL A 4 -36.65 4.78 -28.20
CA VAL A 4 -35.86 4.68 -26.99
C VAL A 4 -34.83 5.82 -27.05
N ASP A 5 -34.90 6.74 -26.09
CA ASP A 5 -33.92 7.82 -25.94
C ASP A 5 -32.54 7.26 -25.60
N ASP A 6 -31.55 7.69 -26.36
CA ASP A 6 -30.13 7.37 -26.18
C ASP A 6 -29.57 8.16 -24.97
N PRO A 7 -29.07 7.51 -23.90
CA PRO A 7 -28.56 8.20 -22.74
C PRO A 7 -27.16 8.85 -22.95
N PHE A 8 -26.56 8.76 -24.13
CA PHE A 8 -25.23 9.32 -24.42
C PHE A 8 -25.24 10.62 -25.25
N ALA A 9 -26.41 11.16 -25.59
CA ALA A 9 -26.52 12.37 -26.39
C ALA A 9 -26.19 13.70 -25.66
N ALA A 10 -25.72 13.67 -24.43
CA ALA A 10 -25.45 14.86 -23.59
C ALA A 10 -23.95 15.14 -23.35
N LEU A 11 -23.03 14.56 -24.11
CA LEU A 11 -21.58 14.74 -23.90
C LEU A 11 -20.85 15.46 -25.06
N GLU A 12 -21.58 16.06 -25.97
CA GLU A 12 -20.98 16.93 -27.02
C GLU A 12 -21.31 18.41 -26.73
N GLU A 13 -20.64 19.01 -25.75
CA GLU A 13 -20.38 20.45 -25.67
C GLU A 13 -19.58 20.77 -24.40
N VAL A 14 -18.28 20.47 -24.39
CA VAL A 14 -17.32 21.24 -23.59
C VAL A 14 -16.17 21.61 -24.52
N SER A 15 -16.30 22.81 -25.10
CA SER A 15 -15.27 23.44 -25.87
C SER A 15 -14.06 23.82 -25.04
N GLU A 16 -12.88 23.51 -25.57
CA GLU A 16 -11.62 24.24 -25.48
C GLU A 16 -11.47 25.23 -24.30
N VAL A 17 -10.78 24.80 -23.28
CA VAL A 17 -10.03 25.69 -22.39
C VAL A 17 -8.55 25.58 -22.76
N ASP A 18 -8.18 26.33 -23.79
CA ASP A 18 -6.79 26.59 -24.13
C ASP A 18 -6.13 27.35 -22.96
N GLY A 19 -5.18 26.73 -22.27
CA GLY A 19 -4.34 27.43 -21.32
C GLY A 19 -3.88 26.64 -20.09
N VAL A 20 -4.43 25.44 -19.82
CA VAL A 20 -4.04 24.64 -18.64
C VAL A 20 -2.96 23.61 -18.99
N ASP A 21 -2.91 23.13 -20.20
CA ASP A 21 -1.95 22.12 -20.65
C ASP A 21 -0.48 22.61 -20.64
N ASN A 22 -0.25 23.89 -20.98
CA ASN A 22 1.13 24.43 -21.03
C ASN A 22 1.75 24.64 -19.64
N ALA A 23 0.95 24.97 -18.63
CA ALA A 23 1.47 25.18 -17.27
C ALA A 23 1.83 23.86 -16.57
N VAL A 24 1.12 22.78 -16.89
CA VAL A 24 1.42 21.44 -16.36
C VAL A 24 2.63 20.83 -17.08
N GLU A 25 2.75 21.03 -18.40
CA GLU A 25 3.93 20.62 -19.16
C GLU A 25 5.21 21.35 -18.72
N ASP A 26 5.12 22.64 -18.38
CA ASP A 26 6.25 23.42 -17.91
C ASP A 26 6.69 23.00 -16.50
N VAL A 27 5.75 22.73 -15.57
CA VAL A 27 6.05 22.24 -14.21
C VAL A 27 6.59 20.83 -14.25
N VAL A 28 6.04 19.95 -15.06
CA VAL A 28 6.55 18.57 -15.25
C VAL A 28 7.94 18.62 -15.92
N THR A 29 8.15 19.52 -16.86
CA THR A 29 9.46 19.71 -17.52
C THR A 29 10.49 20.29 -16.56
N GLU A 30 10.09 21.15 -15.61
CA GLU A 30 10.99 21.74 -14.61
C GLU A 30 11.31 20.76 -13.47
N LEU A 31 10.33 19.98 -13.02
CA LEU A 31 10.55 18.85 -12.07
C LEU A 31 11.41 17.74 -12.69
N LEU A 32 11.27 17.50 -14.00
CA LEU A 32 12.14 16.56 -14.72
C LEU A 32 13.55 17.13 -14.94
N LYS A 33 13.72 18.46 -14.93
CA LYS A 33 15.06 19.11 -15.02
C LYS A 33 15.81 19.14 -13.69
N GLU A 34 15.12 19.21 -12.56
CA GLU A 34 15.75 19.14 -11.22
C GLU A 34 16.10 17.71 -10.81
N SER A 35 15.53 16.71 -11.47
CA SER A 35 15.85 15.29 -11.32
C SER A 35 16.51 14.70 -12.57
N GLU A 36 17.28 15.48 -13.35
CA GLU A 36 18.02 14.86 -14.45
C GLU A 36 19.00 13.81 -13.89
N PRO A 37 18.67 12.51 -13.98
CA PRO A 37 19.70 11.51 -13.99
C PRO A 37 20.44 11.69 -15.30
N ALA A 38 21.74 11.91 -15.20
CA ALA A 38 22.62 12.03 -16.34
C ALA A 38 22.31 10.98 -17.41
N ALA A 39 22.12 11.45 -18.64
CA ALA A 39 22.06 10.71 -19.88
C ALA A 39 20.72 10.08 -20.30
N THR A 40 20.00 10.82 -21.13
CA THR A 40 19.31 10.25 -22.30
C THR A 40 20.33 9.72 -23.32
N GLY A 41 21.33 8.98 -22.87
CA GLY A 41 22.20 8.21 -23.72
C GLY A 41 21.46 6.96 -24.18
N ASP A 42 21.68 6.57 -25.45
CA ASP A 42 21.13 5.35 -26.06
C ASP A 42 21.21 4.17 -25.07
N ILE A 43 20.07 3.82 -24.50
CA ILE A 43 19.93 2.62 -23.67
C ILE A 43 20.10 1.44 -24.62
N PRO A 44 21.12 0.56 -24.43
CA PRO A 44 21.32 -0.56 -25.35
C PRO A 44 20.03 -1.38 -25.44
N SER A 45 19.50 -1.55 -26.64
CA SER A 45 18.39 -2.46 -26.87
C SER A 45 18.82 -3.85 -26.48
N GLY A 46 18.27 -4.40 -25.40
CA GLY A 46 18.44 -5.81 -25.07
C GLY A 46 19.02 -6.17 -23.71
N GLY A 47 19.10 -5.25 -22.77
CA GLY A 47 19.51 -5.54 -21.40
C GLY A 47 18.37 -5.94 -20.47
N VAL A 48 18.73 -6.29 -19.25
CA VAL A 48 17.83 -6.50 -18.12
C VAL A 48 17.77 -5.23 -17.30
N PHE A 49 16.57 -4.86 -16.86
CA PHE A 49 16.38 -3.89 -15.80
C PHE A 49 15.55 -4.50 -14.67
N VAL A 50 15.81 -4.06 -13.47
CA VAL A 50 15.02 -4.35 -12.29
C VAL A 50 14.07 -3.19 -12.05
N PHE A 51 12.87 -3.48 -11.60
CA PHE A 51 11.97 -2.47 -11.05
C PHE A 51 11.28 -3.00 -9.79
N ASP A 52 10.99 -2.10 -8.88
CA ASP A 52 10.24 -2.33 -7.65
C ASP A 52 9.20 -1.23 -7.45
N LEU A 53 8.04 -1.58 -6.90
CA LEU A 53 6.91 -0.69 -6.66
C LEU A 53 6.55 -0.65 -5.19
N GLU A 54 6.43 0.56 -4.64
CA GLU A 54 5.84 0.75 -3.33
C GLU A 54 4.40 1.22 -3.43
N THR A 55 3.54 0.64 -2.59
CA THR A 55 2.10 0.82 -2.67
C THR A 55 1.48 1.13 -1.32
N ILE A 56 0.36 1.89 -1.36
CA ILE A 56 -0.50 2.16 -0.22
C ILE A 56 -1.96 1.84 -0.58
N PRO A 57 -2.89 1.74 0.40
CA PRO A 57 -4.31 1.64 0.10
C PRO A 57 -4.79 2.79 -0.78
N ASP A 58 -5.66 2.49 -1.75
CA ASP A 58 -6.30 3.51 -2.59
C ASP A 58 -7.54 4.06 -1.87
N GLU A 59 -7.38 5.14 -1.11
CA GLU A 59 -8.47 5.77 -0.34
C GLU A 59 -9.62 6.26 -1.22
N SER A 60 -9.35 6.61 -2.47
CA SER A 60 -10.39 7.10 -3.39
C SER A 60 -11.41 6.02 -3.74
N ARG A 61 -11.00 4.75 -3.67
CA ARG A 61 -11.83 3.57 -3.99
C ARG A 61 -12.21 2.75 -2.77
N PHE A 62 -11.36 2.75 -1.76
CA PHE A 62 -11.53 2.01 -0.50
C PHE A 62 -11.38 3.00 0.66
N PRO A 63 -12.47 3.65 1.06
CA PRO A 63 -12.42 4.68 2.10
C PRO A 63 -11.76 4.17 3.38
N ARG A 64 -10.92 5.01 3.96
CA ARG A 64 -10.26 4.75 5.23
C ARG A 64 -11.28 4.53 6.35
N PRO A 65 -11.10 3.54 7.23
CA PRO A 65 -11.96 3.39 8.40
C PRO A 65 -12.04 4.67 9.22
N VAL A 66 -13.26 5.00 9.65
CA VAL A 66 -13.51 6.13 10.54
C VAL A 66 -13.73 5.56 11.92
N ARG A 67 -13.21 6.22 12.94
CA ARG A 67 -13.47 5.82 14.32
C ARG A 67 -14.96 5.91 14.60
N VAL A 68 -15.59 4.77 14.87
CA VAL A 68 -17.00 4.67 15.21
C VAL A 68 -17.11 4.50 16.72
N GLU A 69 -17.93 5.31 17.38
CA GLU A 69 -18.07 5.36 18.84
C GLU A 69 -18.77 4.14 19.48
N LYS A 70 -18.89 2.99 18.77
CA LYS A 70 -19.71 1.89 19.31
C LYS A 70 -19.16 0.50 19.03
N VAL A 71 -18.64 -0.14 20.06
CA VAL A 71 -18.42 -1.59 20.10
C VAL A 71 -19.67 -2.30 20.62
N LYS A 72 -20.27 -3.18 19.82
CA LYS A 72 -21.33 -4.08 20.28
C LYS A 72 -20.73 -5.34 20.88
N ARG A 73 -20.47 -5.35 22.17
CA ARG A 73 -20.16 -6.59 22.87
C ARG A 73 -21.41 -7.46 23.05
N PRO A 74 -21.27 -8.79 22.99
CA PRO A 74 -22.38 -9.68 23.29
C PRO A 74 -22.82 -9.47 24.74
N SER A 75 -24.15 -9.37 24.96
CA SER A 75 -24.72 -9.33 26.30
C SER A 75 -24.48 -10.65 27.00
N ILE A 76 -23.95 -10.62 28.22
CA ILE A 76 -23.83 -11.80 29.07
C ILE A 76 -25.05 -11.91 29.98
N ALA A 77 -25.45 -13.12 30.30
CA ALA A 77 -26.52 -13.37 31.25
C ALA A 77 -26.04 -13.04 32.68
N CYS A 78 -26.26 -11.80 33.12
CA CYS A 78 -25.93 -11.38 34.49
C CYS A 78 -27.02 -10.44 35.03
N GLU A 79 -27.26 -10.52 36.34
CA GLU A 79 -28.14 -9.58 37.01
C GLU A 79 -27.31 -8.39 37.51
N LEU A 80 -27.36 -7.26 36.82
CA LEU A 80 -26.60 -6.03 37.15
C LEU A 80 -26.90 -5.54 38.59
N SER A 81 -28.13 -5.74 39.09
CA SER A 81 -28.49 -5.43 40.45
C SER A 81 -27.67 -6.19 41.49
N LYS A 82 -27.21 -7.40 41.18
CA LYS A 82 -26.30 -8.17 42.06
C LYS A 82 -24.86 -7.68 41.93
N ILE A 83 -24.44 -7.22 40.74
CA ILE A 83 -23.11 -6.66 40.52
C ILE A 83 -22.91 -5.37 41.34
N VAL A 84 -23.92 -4.50 41.35
CA VAL A 84 -23.89 -3.21 42.10
C VAL A 84 -23.69 -3.42 43.61
N THR A 85 -24.13 -4.54 44.16
CA THR A 85 -23.94 -4.84 45.58
C THR A 85 -22.51 -5.34 45.93
N GLN A 86 -21.69 -5.66 44.95
CA GLN A 86 -20.32 -6.16 45.16
C GLN A 86 -19.33 -5.04 45.50
N THR A 87 -18.15 -5.39 45.95
CA THR A 87 -17.06 -4.45 46.18
C THR A 87 -16.52 -3.88 44.85
N VAL A 88 -15.96 -2.67 44.90
CA VAL A 88 -15.38 -2.03 43.72
C VAL A 88 -14.42 -2.91 42.93
N PRO A 89 -13.47 -3.64 43.54
CA PRO A 89 -12.60 -4.55 42.79
C PRO A 89 -13.35 -5.69 42.10
N GLN A 90 -14.40 -6.22 42.75
CA GLN A 90 -15.25 -7.27 42.13
C GLN A 90 -16.03 -6.74 40.93
N VAL A 91 -16.65 -5.56 41.06
CA VAL A 91 -17.35 -4.92 39.95
C VAL A 91 -16.41 -4.67 38.77
N LYS A 92 -15.22 -4.13 39.03
CA LYS A 92 -14.20 -3.89 37.98
C LYS A 92 -13.84 -5.17 37.20
N SER A 93 -13.86 -6.34 37.83
CA SER A 93 -13.57 -7.61 37.16
C SER A 93 -14.66 -8.08 36.21
N TRP A 94 -15.88 -7.51 36.31
CA TRP A 94 -16.98 -7.78 35.39
C TRP A 94 -17.01 -6.85 34.19
N ILE A 95 -16.55 -5.59 34.36
CA ILE A 95 -16.60 -4.55 33.34
C ILE A 95 -16.12 -5.01 31.94
N PRO A 96 -14.98 -5.70 31.78
CA PRO A 96 -14.50 -6.18 30.49
C PRO A 96 -15.41 -7.23 29.81
N LYS A 97 -16.35 -7.80 30.56
CA LYS A 97 -17.25 -8.87 30.09
C LYS A 97 -18.65 -8.35 29.73
N LEU A 98 -18.99 -7.12 30.11
CA LEU A 98 -20.31 -6.54 29.91
C LEU A 98 -20.47 -6.00 28.48
N SER A 99 -21.66 -6.13 27.91
CA SER A 99 -22.02 -5.42 26.67
C SER A 99 -22.07 -3.91 26.90
N GLU A 100 -22.07 -3.11 25.84
CA GLU A 100 -22.21 -1.66 25.91
C GLU A 100 -23.51 -1.26 26.64
N GLU A 101 -24.63 -1.91 26.30
CA GLU A 101 -25.91 -1.69 26.96
C GLU A 101 -25.85 -1.98 28.46
N GLN A 102 -25.19 -3.09 28.85
CA GLN A 102 -24.99 -3.45 30.26
C GLN A 102 -24.05 -2.48 30.98
N LEU A 103 -23.04 -1.95 30.30
CA LEU A 103 -22.17 -0.90 30.87
C LEU A 103 -22.94 0.40 31.11
N ASN A 104 -23.82 0.79 30.18
CA ASN A 104 -24.66 1.97 30.34
C ASN A 104 -25.65 1.79 31.51
N GLN A 105 -26.33 0.64 31.59
CA GLN A 105 -27.22 0.31 32.71
C GLN A 105 -26.47 0.26 34.05
N LEU A 106 -25.24 -0.27 34.08
CA LEU A 106 -24.41 -0.27 35.30
C LEU A 106 -24.02 1.13 35.71
N ALA A 107 -23.64 2.00 34.74
CA ALA A 107 -23.34 3.39 35.00
C ALA A 107 -24.55 4.16 35.57
N ASP A 108 -25.74 3.94 35.02
CA ASP A 108 -26.97 4.54 35.54
C ASP A 108 -27.28 4.08 36.96
N LEU A 109 -27.11 2.79 37.26
CA LEU A 109 -27.30 2.25 38.61
C LEU A 109 -26.27 2.85 39.58
N GLU A 110 -25.02 2.99 39.20
CA GLU A 110 -23.96 3.62 40.03
C GLU A 110 -24.26 5.09 40.30
N ASN A 111 -24.70 5.84 39.29
CA ASN A 111 -25.10 7.25 39.43
C ASN A 111 -26.34 7.42 40.30
N GLY A 112 -27.21 6.45 40.34
CA GLY A 112 -28.41 6.45 41.19
C GLY A 112 -28.12 6.16 42.67
N LEU A 113 -26.92 5.75 43.05
CA LEU A 113 -26.54 5.54 44.43
C LEU A 113 -26.44 6.84 45.21
N LYS A 114 -26.75 6.83 46.51
CA LYS A 114 -26.57 7.99 47.41
C LYS A 114 -25.11 8.48 47.45
N LYS A 115 -24.15 7.60 47.19
CA LYS A 115 -22.72 7.88 47.04
C LYS A 115 -22.19 7.09 45.85
N PRO A 116 -22.17 7.67 44.64
CA PRO A 116 -21.63 7.02 43.48
C PRO A 116 -20.16 6.60 43.67
N ARG A 117 -19.82 5.42 43.15
CA ARG A 117 -18.46 4.88 43.25
C ARG A 117 -17.67 5.33 42.03
N THR A 118 -17.03 6.49 42.09
CA THR A 118 -16.26 7.07 40.98
C THR A 118 -15.31 6.09 40.33
N GLY A 119 -14.60 5.27 41.11
CA GLY A 119 -13.69 4.27 40.57
C GLY A 119 -14.35 3.15 39.74
N VAL A 120 -15.68 2.95 39.80
CA VAL A 120 -16.42 2.08 38.91
C VAL A 120 -16.77 2.82 37.61
N LEU A 121 -17.25 4.06 37.74
CA LEU A 121 -17.56 4.90 36.59
C LEU A 121 -16.34 5.15 35.70
N ASP A 122 -15.20 5.51 36.31
CA ASP A 122 -13.92 5.66 35.60
C ASP A 122 -13.51 4.40 34.84
N ALA A 123 -13.73 3.22 35.45
CA ALA A 123 -13.41 1.95 34.81
C ALA A 123 -14.38 1.61 33.65
N ILE A 124 -15.63 2.01 33.72
CA ILE A 124 -16.60 1.87 32.64
C ILE A 124 -16.20 2.76 31.45
N GLU A 125 -15.86 4.02 31.71
CA GLU A 125 -15.39 4.94 30.66
C GLU A 125 -14.09 4.48 30.00
N GLU A 126 -13.15 3.99 30.80
CA GLU A 126 -11.89 3.46 30.28
C GLU A 126 -12.12 2.22 29.42
N GLN A 127 -13.04 1.32 29.83
CA GLN A 127 -13.35 0.15 29.04
C GLN A 127 -14.01 0.52 27.70
N LYS A 128 -14.92 1.50 27.67
CA LYS A 128 -15.50 2.01 26.42
C LYS A 128 -14.42 2.56 25.49
N ARG A 129 -13.44 3.30 26.04
CA ARG A 129 -12.29 3.81 25.28
C ARG A 129 -11.43 2.70 24.69
N ILE A 130 -11.18 1.63 25.46
CA ILE A 130 -10.41 0.47 25.01
C ILE A 130 -11.15 -0.23 23.84
N ASP A 131 -12.46 -0.44 23.99
CA ASP A 131 -13.24 -1.11 22.94
C ASP A 131 -13.28 -0.32 21.64
N ASP A 132 -13.49 0.99 21.71
CA ASP A 132 -13.49 1.86 20.54
C ASP A 132 -12.12 1.89 19.85
N ALA A 133 -11.03 1.85 20.64
CA ALA A 133 -9.67 1.82 20.12
C ALA A 133 -9.37 0.48 19.43
N ASP A 134 -9.71 -0.64 20.06
CA ASP A 134 -9.43 -1.98 19.54
C ASP A 134 -10.14 -2.23 18.20
N ASP A 135 -11.41 -1.85 18.06
CA ASP A 135 -12.16 -2.01 16.81
C ASP A 135 -11.62 -1.12 15.69
N PHE A 136 -11.27 0.12 16.00
CA PHE A 136 -10.69 1.04 15.02
C PHE A 136 -9.31 0.56 14.57
N GLU A 137 -8.44 0.16 15.50
CA GLU A 137 -7.11 -0.35 15.18
C GLU A 137 -7.17 -1.64 14.36
N ALA A 138 -8.09 -2.55 14.69
CA ALA A 138 -8.33 -3.76 13.92
C ALA A 138 -8.81 -3.42 12.48
N ALA A 139 -9.76 -2.50 12.34
CA ALA A 139 -10.26 -2.05 11.04
C ALA A 139 -9.15 -1.37 10.22
N MET A 140 -8.32 -0.52 10.85
CA MET A 140 -7.17 0.11 10.22
C MET A 140 -6.12 -0.91 9.78
N ALA A 141 -5.85 -1.93 10.59
CA ALA A 141 -4.90 -2.99 10.24
C ALA A 141 -5.39 -3.80 9.02
N GLU A 142 -6.67 -4.13 8.95
CA GLU A 142 -7.26 -4.79 7.78
C GLU A 142 -7.23 -3.89 6.53
N TRP A 143 -7.57 -2.61 6.69
CA TRP A 143 -7.54 -1.65 5.59
C TRP A 143 -6.12 -1.45 5.05
N LYS A 144 -5.11 -1.35 5.90
CA LYS A 144 -3.69 -1.25 5.49
C LYS A 144 -3.22 -2.46 4.67
N LYS A 145 -3.82 -3.64 4.83
CA LYS A 145 -3.50 -4.81 4.01
C LYS A 145 -3.84 -4.63 2.53
N LEU A 146 -4.68 -3.65 2.19
CA LEU A 146 -4.95 -3.28 0.80
C LEU A 146 -3.68 -2.81 0.08
N SER A 147 -2.65 -2.32 0.79
CA SER A 147 -1.34 -2.04 0.19
C SER A 147 -0.75 -3.24 -0.53
N PHE A 148 -1.04 -4.46 -0.08
CA PHE A 148 -0.54 -5.70 -0.66
C PHE A 148 -1.56 -6.41 -1.57
N ASN A 149 -2.63 -5.70 -1.95
CA ASN A 149 -3.66 -6.19 -2.84
C ASN A 149 -3.66 -5.38 -4.14
N PRO A 150 -3.29 -5.96 -5.30
CA PRO A 150 -3.25 -5.24 -6.57
C PRO A 150 -4.56 -4.55 -6.96
N PHE A 151 -5.69 -5.03 -6.43
CA PHE A 151 -7.01 -4.41 -6.65
C PHE A 151 -7.28 -3.22 -5.71
N GLY A 152 -6.67 -3.23 -4.52
CA GLY A 152 -6.97 -2.28 -3.44
C GLY A 152 -5.92 -1.20 -3.22
N CYS A 153 -4.77 -1.27 -3.90
CA CYS A 153 -3.66 -0.34 -3.71
C CYS A 153 -3.51 0.68 -4.85
N ARG A 154 -2.75 1.74 -4.57
CA ARG A 154 -2.19 2.67 -5.54
C ARG A 154 -0.66 2.69 -5.43
N ILE A 155 0.03 3.01 -6.52
CA ILE A 155 1.49 3.15 -6.53
C ILE A 155 1.87 4.52 -5.98
N VAL A 156 2.84 4.57 -5.07
CA VAL A 156 3.39 5.81 -4.51
C VAL A 156 4.87 5.99 -4.78
N ALA A 157 5.59 4.91 -5.12
CA ALA A 157 6.99 5.00 -5.51
C ALA A 157 7.35 3.93 -6.53
N LEU A 158 8.33 4.24 -7.38
CA LEU A 158 8.92 3.36 -8.38
C LEU A 158 10.44 3.48 -8.30
N GLY A 159 11.11 2.36 -8.15
CA GLY A 159 12.56 2.22 -8.33
C GLY A 159 12.87 1.44 -9.61
N ILE A 160 13.78 1.94 -10.42
CA ILE A 160 14.30 1.23 -11.60
C ILE A 160 15.82 1.19 -11.53
N ARG A 161 16.39 0.03 -11.78
CA ARG A 161 17.84 -0.16 -11.83
C ARG A 161 18.28 -1.04 -13.00
N SER A 162 19.34 -0.61 -13.67
CA SER A 162 20.08 -1.42 -14.65
C SER A 162 21.57 -1.17 -14.51
N ALA A 163 22.41 -1.82 -15.31
CA ALA A 163 23.87 -1.66 -15.24
C ALA A 163 24.34 -0.21 -15.43
N LYS A 164 23.59 0.63 -16.15
CA LYS A 164 24.03 1.99 -16.51
C LYS A 164 22.99 3.07 -16.20
N HIS A 165 21.86 2.70 -15.62
CA HIS A 165 20.75 3.62 -15.50
C HIS A 165 19.93 3.31 -14.24
N HIS A 166 19.46 4.34 -13.55
CA HIS A 166 18.55 4.23 -12.44
C HIS A 166 17.52 5.36 -12.51
N VAL A 167 16.35 5.11 -12.00
CA VAL A 167 15.25 6.07 -11.88
C VAL A 167 14.55 5.82 -10.56
N THR A 168 14.26 6.88 -9.82
CA THR A 168 13.40 6.84 -8.64
C THR A 168 12.31 7.89 -8.82
N MET A 169 11.05 7.50 -8.70
CA MET A 169 9.91 8.38 -8.84
C MET A 169 8.94 8.21 -7.68
N LEU A 170 8.30 9.30 -7.29
CA LEU A 170 7.23 9.34 -6.31
C LEU A 170 5.92 9.75 -6.99
N ALA A 171 4.79 9.27 -6.46
CA ALA A 171 3.46 9.63 -6.94
C ALA A 171 2.53 9.94 -5.76
N LYS A 172 2.17 11.20 -5.58
CA LYS A 172 1.31 11.69 -4.50
C LYS A 172 -0.18 11.70 -4.88
N ASN A 173 -0.46 11.70 -6.17
CA ASN A 173 -1.81 11.76 -6.74
C ASN A 173 -1.90 10.90 -8.02
N ASP A 174 -3.10 10.80 -8.60
CA ASP A 174 -3.35 9.99 -9.78
C ASP A 174 -2.60 10.49 -11.03
N ASP A 175 -2.35 11.78 -11.16
CA ASP A 175 -1.65 12.34 -12.33
C ASP A 175 -0.16 11.99 -12.28
N GLU A 176 0.46 12.13 -11.11
CA GLU A 176 1.84 11.68 -10.88
C GLU A 176 1.98 10.17 -11.04
N GLU A 177 0.99 9.39 -10.61
CA GLU A 177 0.97 7.94 -10.80
C GLU A 177 0.83 7.56 -12.29
N ARG A 178 0.03 8.30 -13.07
CA ARG A 178 -0.02 8.12 -14.54
C ARG A 178 1.33 8.34 -15.19
N GLU A 179 2.06 9.38 -14.77
CA GLU A 179 3.38 9.65 -15.33
C GLU A 179 4.39 8.57 -14.94
N LEU A 180 4.40 8.14 -13.69
CA LEU A 180 5.20 7.02 -13.21
C LEU A 180 4.94 5.76 -14.05
N LEU A 181 3.68 5.41 -14.30
CA LEU A 181 3.30 4.28 -15.14
C LEU A 181 3.79 4.44 -16.59
N ARG A 182 3.69 5.63 -17.18
CA ARG A 182 4.20 5.91 -18.54
C ARG A 182 5.72 5.70 -18.61
N VAL A 183 6.45 6.17 -17.60
CA VAL A 183 7.90 5.97 -17.50
C VAL A 183 8.24 4.49 -17.39
N LEU A 184 7.57 3.75 -16.54
CA LEU A 184 7.78 2.30 -16.41
C LEU A 184 7.48 1.57 -17.73
N TRP A 185 6.38 1.88 -18.41
CA TRP A 185 6.06 1.29 -19.71
C TRP A 185 7.08 1.63 -20.80
N LYS A 186 7.66 2.85 -20.79
CA LYS A 186 8.77 3.21 -21.69
C LYS A 186 10.00 2.34 -21.44
N HIS A 187 10.32 2.04 -20.17
CA HIS A 187 11.42 1.13 -19.82
C HIS A 187 11.13 -0.30 -20.27
N ILE A 188 9.93 -0.81 -19.99
CA ILE A 188 9.49 -2.14 -20.44
C ILE A 188 9.62 -2.28 -21.97
N ALA A 189 9.30 -1.23 -22.74
CA ALA A 189 9.44 -1.25 -24.20
C ALA A 189 10.90 -1.25 -24.68
N ARG A 190 11.82 -0.67 -23.93
CA ARG A 190 13.24 -0.51 -24.32
C ARG A 190 14.09 -1.72 -23.95
N PHE A 191 13.82 -2.35 -22.82
CA PHE A 191 14.54 -3.51 -22.34
C PHE A 191 13.88 -4.80 -22.80
N LYS A 192 14.66 -5.84 -23.05
CA LYS A 192 14.14 -7.15 -23.42
C LYS A 192 13.52 -7.88 -22.25
N THR A 193 14.03 -7.63 -21.04
CA THR A 193 13.69 -8.39 -19.86
C THR A 193 13.53 -7.46 -18.67
N ARG A 194 12.39 -7.51 -18.02
CA ARG A 194 12.16 -6.94 -16.70
C ARG A 194 12.48 -7.98 -15.63
N CYS A 195 12.99 -7.53 -14.51
CA CYS A 195 13.39 -8.37 -13.40
C CYS A 195 12.94 -7.74 -12.07
N GLY A 196 12.77 -8.53 -11.04
CA GLY A 196 12.49 -8.09 -9.67
C GLY A 196 12.17 -9.25 -8.76
N TYR A 197 11.91 -8.99 -7.50
CA TYR A 197 11.62 -10.01 -6.50
C TYR A 197 10.11 -10.13 -6.26
N ASN A 198 9.51 -11.25 -6.62
CA ASN A 198 8.06 -11.50 -6.57
C ASN A 198 7.24 -10.65 -7.59
N ILE A 199 7.85 -10.12 -8.62
CA ILE A 199 7.16 -9.25 -9.57
C ILE A 199 5.98 -9.93 -10.26
N THR A 200 6.06 -11.23 -10.55
CA THR A 200 4.96 -11.98 -11.18
C THR A 200 3.81 -12.22 -10.21
N GLY A 201 4.08 -12.24 -8.91
CA GLY A 201 3.08 -12.40 -7.85
C GLY A 201 2.36 -11.11 -7.48
N PHE A 202 3.01 -9.95 -7.60
CA PHE A 202 2.46 -8.69 -7.15
C PHE A 202 2.61 -7.55 -8.17
N ASP A 203 3.82 -7.07 -8.47
CA ASP A 203 4.08 -5.84 -9.22
C ASP A 203 3.48 -5.84 -10.63
N ASP A 204 3.60 -6.94 -11.36
CA ASP A 204 2.98 -7.10 -12.68
C ASP A 204 1.44 -6.95 -12.60
N ALA A 205 0.83 -7.42 -11.52
CA ALA A 205 -0.62 -7.30 -11.34
C ALA A 205 -1.01 -5.85 -10.97
N VAL A 206 -0.23 -5.20 -10.12
CA VAL A 206 -0.40 -3.78 -9.77
C VAL A 206 -0.25 -2.91 -11.01
N LEU A 207 0.85 -3.09 -11.77
CA LEU A 207 1.12 -2.36 -13.01
C LEU A 207 -0.05 -2.44 -13.99
N VAL A 208 -0.55 -3.64 -14.27
CA VAL A 208 -1.68 -3.83 -15.19
C VAL A 208 -2.96 -3.20 -14.64
N MET A 209 -3.28 -3.46 -13.38
CA MET A 209 -4.51 -2.94 -12.75
C MET A 209 -4.52 -1.41 -12.71
N ARG A 210 -3.43 -0.79 -12.27
CA ARG A 210 -3.33 0.67 -12.17
C ARG A 210 -3.32 1.33 -13.56
N SER A 211 -2.65 0.72 -14.54
CA SER A 211 -2.68 1.21 -15.92
C SER A 211 -4.10 1.21 -16.49
N MET A 212 -4.87 0.13 -16.27
CA MET A 212 -6.29 0.09 -16.70
C MET A 212 -7.15 1.13 -15.98
N LEU A 213 -6.98 1.29 -14.67
CA LEU A 213 -7.76 2.23 -13.85
C LEU A 213 -7.47 3.69 -14.21
N LEU A 214 -6.23 4.00 -14.57
CA LEU A 214 -5.78 5.37 -14.86
C LEU A 214 -5.72 5.68 -16.37
N GLY A 215 -6.12 4.74 -17.23
CA GLY A 215 -6.14 4.93 -18.67
C GLY A 215 -4.75 5.06 -19.30
N VAL A 216 -3.74 4.41 -18.73
CA VAL A 216 -2.37 4.39 -19.27
C VAL A 216 -2.21 3.18 -20.19
N GLU A 217 -1.85 3.42 -21.44
CA GLU A 217 -1.64 2.36 -22.41
C GLU A 217 -0.38 1.55 -22.12
N SER A 218 -0.47 0.23 -22.23
CA SER A 218 0.67 -0.66 -22.12
C SER A 218 1.51 -0.64 -23.39
N SER A 219 2.84 -0.56 -23.26
CA SER A 219 3.75 -0.65 -24.42
C SER A 219 3.90 -2.07 -24.96
N GLN A 220 3.57 -3.09 -24.16
CA GLN A 220 3.55 -4.50 -24.55
C GLN A 220 2.65 -5.31 -23.62
N LEU A 221 2.28 -6.51 -24.07
CA LEU A 221 1.51 -7.44 -23.23
C LEU A 221 2.41 -8.07 -22.17
N ILE A 222 1.96 -8.06 -20.93
CA ILE A 222 2.60 -8.79 -19.84
C ILE A 222 2.11 -10.25 -19.86
N SER A 223 3.04 -11.18 -20.04
CA SER A 223 2.72 -12.60 -19.92
C SER A 223 2.53 -12.98 -18.45
N ARG A 224 1.41 -13.64 -18.16
CA ARG A 224 1.10 -14.21 -16.84
C ARG A 224 1.48 -15.71 -16.73
N LYS A 225 2.23 -16.23 -17.69
CA LYS A 225 2.71 -17.61 -17.63
C LYS A 225 3.79 -17.74 -16.57
N LYS A 226 3.56 -18.62 -15.61
CA LYS A 226 4.46 -18.84 -14.46
C LYS A 226 5.87 -19.30 -14.87
N PHE A 227 5.99 -19.93 -16.03
CA PHE A 227 7.26 -20.43 -16.57
C PHE A 227 7.33 -20.19 -18.08
N GLY A 228 8.49 -19.80 -18.58
CA GLY A 228 8.77 -19.78 -20.02
C GLY A 228 8.60 -18.41 -20.71
N ASP A 229 8.48 -17.34 -19.99
CA ASP A 229 8.54 -15.99 -20.57
C ASP A 229 9.91 -15.34 -20.26
N ARG A 230 10.76 -15.29 -21.29
CA ARG A 230 12.08 -14.63 -21.17
C ARG A 230 11.99 -13.10 -20.99
N ALA A 231 10.81 -12.54 -21.13
CA ALA A 231 10.57 -11.11 -20.91
C ALA A 231 10.44 -10.75 -19.42
N SER A 232 10.37 -11.75 -18.52
CA SER A 232 10.24 -11.55 -17.08
C SER A 232 11.11 -12.53 -16.30
N ILE A 233 11.90 -12.00 -15.37
CA ILE A 233 12.68 -12.78 -14.40
C ILE A 233 12.16 -12.45 -13.01
N ASP A 234 11.53 -13.41 -12.36
CA ASP A 234 11.13 -13.30 -10.96
C ASP A 234 12.16 -14.00 -10.08
N LEU A 235 12.99 -13.21 -9.41
CA LEU A 235 14.11 -13.70 -8.60
C LEU A 235 13.64 -14.62 -7.46
N MET A 236 12.47 -14.33 -6.89
CA MET A 236 11.89 -15.18 -5.85
C MET A 236 11.55 -16.58 -6.41
N THR A 237 10.92 -16.63 -7.58
CA THR A 237 10.54 -17.89 -8.21
C THR A 237 11.77 -18.69 -8.68
N VAL A 238 12.81 -17.99 -9.14
CA VAL A 238 14.08 -18.63 -9.54
C VAL A 238 14.75 -19.28 -8.32
N LEU A 239 14.81 -18.60 -7.19
CA LEU A 239 15.42 -19.11 -5.96
C LEU A 239 14.56 -20.17 -5.26
N PHE A 240 13.25 -20.00 -5.29
CA PHE A 240 12.29 -20.80 -4.52
C PHE A 240 11.17 -21.38 -5.41
N PRO A 241 11.49 -22.23 -6.39
CA PRO A 241 10.51 -22.74 -7.36
C PRO A 241 9.40 -23.58 -6.73
N SER A 242 9.63 -24.12 -5.53
CA SER A 242 8.66 -24.96 -4.79
C SER A 242 7.80 -24.16 -3.79
N GLY A 243 7.93 -22.82 -3.74
CA GLY A 243 7.02 -21.96 -2.97
C GLY A 243 7.40 -21.72 -1.50
N GLN A 244 8.58 -22.15 -1.04
CA GLN A 244 9.12 -21.83 0.30
C GLN A 244 9.89 -20.51 0.27
N ALA A 245 9.27 -19.46 -0.24
CA ALA A 245 9.91 -18.17 -0.43
C ALA A 245 10.35 -17.52 0.89
N GLN A 246 11.52 -16.89 0.87
CA GLN A 246 12.05 -16.04 1.94
C GLN A 246 11.86 -14.57 1.54
N LYS A 247 11.93 -13.65 2.51
CA LYS A 247 11.91 -12.22 2.24
C LYS A 247 13.21 -11.79 1.57
N LEU A 248 13.14 -10.83 0.63
CA LEU A 248 14.32 -10.29 -0.08
C LEU A 248 15.46 -9.94 0.88
N LYS A 249 15.17 -9.23 1.96
CA LYS A 249 16.18 -8.82 2.98
C LYS A 249 16.90 -10.01 3.61
N GLU A 250 16.21 -11.11 3.84
CA GLU A 250 16.80 -12.32 4.43
C GLU A 250 17.73 -13.02 3.43
N VAL A 251 17.31 -13.09 2.17
CA VAL A 251 18.13 -13.63 1.08
C VAL A 251 19.40 -12.79 0.90
N CYS A 252 19.25 -11.48 0.81
CA CYS A 252 20.37 -10.55 0.67
C CYS A 252 21.35 -10.67 1.84
N ARG A 253 20.83 -10.71 3.09
CA ARG A 253 21.67 -10.89 4.28
C ARG A 253 22.47 -12.20 4.24
N MET A 254 21.85 -13.29 3.83
CA MET A 254 22.54 -14.60 3.72
C MET A 254 23.64 -14.59 2.64
N LEU A 255 23.41 -13.86 1.55
CA LEU A 255 24.35 -13.75 0.44
C LEU A 255 25.40 -12.65 0.65
N GLY A 256 25.33 -11.92 1.77
CA GLY A 256 26.23 -10.79 2.05
C GLY A 256 26.04 -9.61 1.09
N ILE A 257 24.84 -9.46 0.53
CA ILE A 257 24.41 -8.27 -0.20
C ILE A 257 24.04 -7.21 0.85
N VAL A 258 24.79 -6.11 0.85
CA VAL A 258 24.61 -5.01 1.81
C VAL A 258 23.76 -3.93 1.17
N PRO A 259 22.55 -3.66 1.68
CA PRO A 259 21.74 -2.57 1.18
C PRO A 259 22.40 -1.22 1.45
N PRO A 260 22.07 -0.19 0.64
CA PRO A 260 22.51 1.17 0.93
C PRO A 260 22.10 1.66 2.33
N VAL A 261 22.76 2.71 2.82
CA VAL A 261 22.52 3.27 4.16
C VAL A 261 21.08 3.76 4.28
N GLY A 262 20.42 3.44 5.41
CA GLY A 262 19.02 3.86 5.66
C GLY A 262 17.98 2.78 5.44
N TYR A 263 18.36 1.55 5.17
CA TYR A 263 17.49 0.42 4.86
C TYR A 263 16.79 -0.21 6.09
N GLU A 264 16.22 0.61 6.96
CA GLU A 264 15.47 0.12 8.14
C GLU A 264 13.96 -0.01 7.89
N MET A 265 13.47 0.60 6.80
CA MET A 265 12.06 0.57 6.43
C MET A 265 11.64 -0.82 5.92
N SER A 266 10.36 -1.10 5.96
CA SER A 266 9.74 -2.31 5.38
C SER A 266 8.45 -1.92 4.67
N GLY A 267 8.06 -2.66 3.64
CA GLY A 267 6.90 -2.34 2.79
C GLY A 267 5.58 -2.14 3.56
N ASP A 268 5.40 -2.83 4.70
CA ASP A 268 4.24 -2.66 5.58
C ASP A 268 4.18 -1.30 6.29
N LYS A 269 5.28 -0.53 6.28
CA LYS A 269 5.36 0.81 6.88
C LYS A 269 5.28 1.94 5.87
N VAL A 270 5.29 1.65 4.56
CA VAL A 270 5.25 2.69 3.51
C VAL A 270 4.08 3.65 3.73
N PHE A 271 2.89 3.12 4.05
CA PHE A 271 1.72 3.94 4.36
C PHE A 271 1.99 4.94 5.50
N ASP A 272 2.61 4.49 6.60
CA ASP A 272 2.87 5.34 7.77
C ASP A 272 3.88 6.46 7.45
N TYR A 273 4.86 6.18 6.59
CA TYR A 273 5.83 7.19 6.12
C TYR A 273 5.18 8.21 5.19
N VAL A 274 4.32 7.76 4.28
CA VAL A 274 3.54 8.65 3.40
C VAL A 274 2.62 9.56 4.21
N GLU A 275 1.89 9.03 5.18
CA GLU A 275 1.03 9.79 6.09
C GLU A 275 1.80 10.83 6.89
N ALA A 276 3.02 10.51 7.29
CA ALA A 276 3.91 11.43 8.01
C ALA A 276 4.61 12.46 7.09
N GLY A 277 4.35 12.44 5.78
CA GLY A 277 4.99 13.30 4.79
C GLY A 277 6.48 12.99 4.54
N ARG A 278 6.96 11.80 4.95
CA ARG A 278 8.37 11.36 4.87
C ARG A 278 8.69 10.76 3.49
N TRP A 279 8.36 11.50 2.44
CA TRP A 279 8.45 11.01 1.06
C TRP A 279 9.88 10.68 0.61
N GLN A 280 10.89 11.42 1.10
CA GLN A 280 12.29 11.13 0.74
C GLN A 280 12.72 9.75 1.22
N GLU A 281 12.27 9.34 2.41
CA GLU A 281 12.59 8.02 2.95
C GLU A 281 11.90 6.89 2.18
N VAL A 282 10.71 7.15 1.62
CA VAL A 282 10.05 6.22 0.70
C VAL A 282 10.84 6.10 -0.62
N ALA A 283 11.35 7.22 -1.15
CA ALA A 283 12.21 7.23 -2.33
C ALA A 283 13.52 6.45 -2.08
N ASP A 284 14.19 6.72 -0.98
CA ASP A 284 15.45 6.04 -0.60
C ASP A 284 15.22 4.53 -0.42
N TYR A 285 14.05 4.16 0.11
CA TYR A 285 13.67 2.76 0.32
C TYR A 285 13.47 2.02 -1.01
N VAL A 286 12.63 2.51 -1.92
CA VAL A 286 12.39 1.86 -3.23
C VAL A 286 13.65 1.82 -4.10
N GLU A 287 14.50 2.86 -4.01
CA GLU A 287 15.79 2.86 -4.69
C GLU A 287 16.71 1.78 -4.13
N SER A 288 16.75 1.64 -2.80
CA SER A 288 17.54 0.62 -2.12
C SER A 288 17.09 -0.79 -2.49
N ASP A 289 15.79 -1.06 -2.56
CA ASP A 289 15.26 -2.36 -2.98
C ASP A 289 15.65 -2.65 -4.44
N ALA A 290 15.51 -1.71 -5.36
CA ALA A 290 15.96 -1.86 -6.75
C ALA A 290 17.47 -2.13 -6.87
N VAL A 291 18.31 -1.54 -6.01
CA VAL A 291 19.76 -1.77 -5.98
C VAL A 291 20.08 -3.20 -5.55
N ILE A 292 19.52 -3.68 -4.44
CA ILE A 292 19.82 -5.03 -3.93
C ILE A 292 19.23 -6.12 -4.82
N GLU A 293 18.09 -5.88 -5.46
CA GLU A 293 17.52 -6.79 -6.45
C GLU A 293 18.41 -6.91 -7.69
N PHE A 294 18.95 -5.77 -8.18
CA PHE A 294 19.84 -5.79 -9.31
C PHE A 294 21.16 -6.52 -8.97
N GLU A 295 21.71 -6.32 -7.78
CA GLU A 295 22.88 -7.08 -7.32
C GLU A 295 22.58 -8.58 -7.18
N LEU A 296 21.40 -8.92 -6.65
CA LEU A 296 20.96 -10.32 -6.57
C LEU A 296 20.84 -10.95 -7.96
N TYR A 297 20.23 -10.22 -8.92
CA TYR A 297 20.17 -10.66 -10.32
C TYR A 297 21.57 -10.91 -10.89
N GLN A 298 22.52 -9.98 -10.70
CA GLN A 298 23.88 -10.13 -11.20
C GLN A 298 24.55 -11.37 -10.64
N ARG A 299 24.43 -11.63 -9.34
CA ARG A 299 25.00 -12.84 -8.71
C ARG A 299 24.35 -14.12 -9.22
N LEU A 300 23.03 -14.12 -9.40
CA LEU A 300 22.33 -15.29 -9.91
C LEU A 300 22.67 -15.58 -11.37
N SER A 301 22.96 -14.59 -12.19
CA SER A 301 23.32 -14.77 -13.59
C SER A 301 24.62 -15.58 -13.81
N ASP A 302 25.46 -15.70 -12.77
CA ASP A 302 26.63 -16.56 -12.79
C ASP A 302 26.31 -18.06 -12.58
N TYR A 303 25.13 -18.38 -12.08
CA TYR A 303 24.74 -19.73 -11.67
C TYR A 303 23.50 -20.27 -12.41
N VAL A 304 22.66 -19.38 -12.93
CA VAL A 304 21.36 -19.72 -13.53
C VAL A 304 21.27 -19.14 -14.94
N LEU A 305 20.83 -19.94 -15.91
CA LEU A 305 20.44 -19.45 -17.23
C LEU A 305 19.01 -18.90 -17.18
N PHE A 306 18.83 -17.67 -17.60
CA PHE A 306 17.54 -16.99 -17.69
C PHE A 306 16.96 -17.00 -19.10
#